data_b4381c1752ee400f9fa5ca02c324f2ca
#
_entry.id   b4381c1752ee400f9fa5ca02c324f2ca
#
_cell.length_a   1.000
_cell.length_b   1.000
_cell.length_c   1.000
_cell.angle_alpha   90.00
_cell.angle_beta   90.00
_cell.angle_gamma   90.00
#
_symmetry.space_group_name_H-M   'P 1'
#
loop_
_entity.id
_entity.type
_entity.pdbx_description
1 polymer ?
#
loop_
_entity_poly.entity_id
_entity_poly.type
_entity_poly.pdbx_seq_one_letter_code
_entity_poly.pdbx_strand_id
1 'polypeptide(L)'
;MTQKTLVIFMLPVLLMAACQPMPAAVAEPAVVTYTSTVPADTATPAATATVPAATSWKVEEVVQGLEIPWSIVFTSPERLLVSERPGRVREIVNGQLNPEALYTFTDVVTVEETGLMGMVPDPNYSENKTLYACYTSQDANGMFDRVVRMTDNGDSLTLDEVLLEGIPAAKYHAGCRLGIGPDEKLYITSGDARVPSSAQDLDLLAGKILRINLDGSIPADNPFPGSPVYSYGHRNPQGLAWQPGSGRLYAAEHGPSGSDGPGGGDEINLIQPGANYGWPLVSHDATLEGTESPLIQFTPAVAPAAAMFYSSDVLPMFTNQFFFGALRGEGVVMVDISTEDPSAINSVQWIVSDVGRVREVAQSPDGLIYFTTSNQDGRGTYRAGGDRVYRIVPVYE
;
A
#
# COMPACT_ATOMS: atom_id res chain seq x y z
N MET A 1 -20.20 -31.31 -60.07
CA MET A 1 -21.58 -31.12 -60.55
C MET A 1 -22.53 -31.51 -59.46
N THR A 2 -23.19 -30.57 -58.87
CA THR A 2 -24.57 -30.56 -58.36
C THR A 2 -24.78 -29.30 -57.52
N GLN A 3 -25.42 -28.31 -58.12
CA GLN A 3 -25.94 -27.10 -57.48
C GLN A 3 -27.00 -27.47 -56.47
N LYS A 4 -27.00 -26.86 -55.30
CA LYS A 4 -28.16 -26.83 -54.43
C LYS A 4 -28.69 -25.41 -54.33
N THR A 5 -29.92 -25.27 -54.77
CA THR A 5 -30.76 -24.08 -54.88
C THR A 5 -31.20 -23.64 -53.47
N LEU A 6 -30.99 -22.33 -53.18
CA LEU A 6 -31.48 -21.69 -51.98
C LEU A 6 -32.87 -21.12 -52.24
N VAL A 7 -33.88 -21.60 -51.47
CA VAL A 7 -35.25 -21.09 -51.51
C VAL A 7 -35.43 -20.08 -50.40
N ILE A 8 -35.72 -18.84 -50.72
CA ILE A 8 -36.05 -17.74 -49.79
C ILE A 8 -37.56 -17.69 -49.63
N PHE A 9 -38.08 -17.91 -48.43
CA PHE A 9 -39.47 -17.66 -48.04
C PHE A 9 -39.60 -16.23 -47.52
N MET A 10 -40.32 -15.36 -48.24
CA MET A 10 -40.80 -14.08 -47.72
C MET A 10 -42.15 -14.30 -46.98
N LEU A 11 -42.21 -13.83 -45.75
CA LEU A 11 -43.42 -13.75 -44.95
C LEU A 11 -43.88 -12.27 -44.94
N PRO A 12 -45.17 -11.97 -45.18
CA PRO A 12 -45.65 -10.59 -45.19
C PRO A 12 -45.91 -10.10 -43.74
N VAL A 13 -45.39 -8.91 -43.43
CA VAL A 13 -45.65 -8.19 -42.20
C VAL A 13 -47.01 -7.49 -42.28
N LEU A 14 -47.94 -7.91 -41.40
CA LEU A 14 -49.24 -7.25 -41.23
C LEU A 14 -49.06 -6.06 -40.26
N LEU A 15 -49.25 -4.82 -40.75
CA LEU A 15 -49.31 -3.63 -39.90
C LEU A 15 -50.68 -3.56 -39.22
N MET A 16 -50.74 -3.75 -37.92
CA MET A 16 -51.89 -3.38 -37.08
C MET A 16 -51.63 -1.98 -36.49
N ALA A 17 -52.45 -1.01 -36.90
CA ALA A 17 -52.53 0.30 -36.30
C ALA A 17 -53.25 0.22 -34.96
N ALA A 18 -52.57 0.44 -33.85
CA ALA A 18 -53.18 0.55 -32.52
C ALA A 18 -53.39 2.07 -32.20
N CYS A 19 -54.66 2.44 -32.02
CA CYS A 19 -55.04 3.73 -31.47
C CYS A 19 -54.55 3.84 -30.02
N GLN A 20 -53.76 4.81 -29.72
CA GLN A 20 -53.39 5.21 -28.37
C GLN A 20 -54.40 6.22 -27.80
N PRO A 21 -54.90 6.07 -26.54
CA PRO A 21 -55.67 7.11 -25.89
C PRO A 21 -54.75 8.25 -25.41
N MET A 22 -55.26 9.48 -25.52
CA MET A 22 -54.62 10.70 -25.03
C MET A 22 -54.44 10.65 -23.49
N PRO A 23 -53.29 11.12 -22.95
CA PRO A 23 -53.15 11.23 -21.50
C PRO A 23 -54.00 12.41 -20.94
N ALA A 24 -54.67 12.15 -19.84
CA ALA A 24 -55.40 13.17 -19.07
C ALA A 24 -54.40 14.19 -18.44
N ALA A 25 -54.78 15.46 -18.50
CA ALA A 25 -54.05 16.55 -17.88
C ALA A 25 -53.93 16.35 -16.37
N VAL A 26 -52.71 16.25 -15.86
CA VAL A 26 -52.41 16.24 -14.41
C VAL A 26 -52.37 17.68 -13.95
N ALA A 27 -53.24 18.05 -13.01
CA ALA A 27 -53.23 19.37 -12.37
C ALA A 27 -51.97 19.54 -11.50
N GLU A 28 -51.26 20.66 -11.65
CA GLU A 28 -50.15 21.01 -10.81
C GLU A 28 -50.57 21.20 -9.33
N PRO A 29 -49.79 20.70 -8.36
CA PRO A 29 -50.06 20.94 -6.96
C PRO A 29 -49.72 22.42 -6.59
N ALA A 30 -50.64 23.05 -5.87
CA ALA A 30 -50.50 24.40 -5.35
C ALA A 30 -49.26 24.50 -4.43
N VAL A 31 -48.35 25.45 -4.74
CA VAL A 31 -47.20 25.74 -3.88
C VAL A 31 -47.69 26.51 -2.66
N VAL A 32 -47.66 25.88 -1.49
CA VAL A 32 -47.91 26.52 -0.19
C VAL A 32 -46.57 27.13 0.28
N THR A 33 -46.41 28.39 0.20
CA THR A 33 -45.29 29.16 0.76
C THR A 33 -45.48 29.31 2.27
N TYR A 34 -44.66 28.59 3.05
CA TYR A 34 -44.52 28.85 4.48
C TYR A 34 -43.49 29.97 4.68
N THR A 35 -43.95 31.14 5.11
CA THR A 35 -43.05 32.18 5.65
C THR A 35 -42.72 31.82 7.10
N SER A 36 -41.54 31.27 7.33
CA SER A 36 -40.97 31.08 8.66
C SER A 36 -40.31 32.40 9.07
N THR A 37 -40.88 33.12 10.01
CA THR A 37 -40.23 34.21 10.74
C THR A 37 -39.38 33.58 11.84
N VAL A 38 -38.11 33.29 11.55
CA VAL A 38 -37.10 33.01 12.58
C VAL A 38 -36.55 34.32 13.07
N PRO A 39 -36.56 34.60 14.39
CA PRO A 39 -35.84 35.77 14.91
C PRO A 39 -34.35 35.60 14.60
N ALA A 40 -33.75 36.63 14.02
CA ALA A 40 -32.30 36.65 13.80
C ALA A 40 -31.62 36.85 15.17
N ASP A 41 -31.23 35.70 15.77
CA ASP A 41 -30.26 35.71 16.86
C ASP A 41 -28.88 35.89 16.23
N THR A 42 -28.38 37.14 16.25
CA THR A 42 -27.04 37.47 15.81
C THR A 42 -26.06 37.00 16.89
N ALA A 43 -25.84 35.67 16.94
CA ALA A 43 -24.66 35.12 17.62
C ALA A 43 -23.46 35.48 16.75
N THR A 44 -22.65 36.43 17.20
CA THR A 44 -21.29 36.66 16.66
C THR A 44 -20.57 35.31 16.66
N PRO A 45 -20.03 34.82 15.52
CA PRO A 45 -19.27 33.58 15.53
C PRO A 45 -18.09 33.78 16.50
N ALA A 46 -18.02 32.93 17.51
CA ALA A 46 -16.84 32.87 18.36
C ALA A 46 -15.63 32.68 17.46
N ALA A 47 -14.63 33.54 17.60
CA ALA A 47 -13.37 33.40 16.88
C ALA A 47 -12.83 32.01 17.16
N THR A 48 -12.79 31.17 16.15
CA THR A 48 -12.12 29.86 16.22
C THR A 48 -10.68 30.19 16.57
N ALA A 49 -10.24 29.76 17.76
CA ALA A 49 -8.84 29.90 18.15
C ALA A 49 -8.02 29.15 17.10
N THR A 50 -7.25 29.87 16.31
CA THR A 50 -6.30 29.28 15.38
C THR A 50 -5.26 28.55 16.21
N VAL A 51 -5.25 27.22 16.16
CA VAL A 51 -4.15 26.43 16.71
C VAL A 51 -2.89 26.88 15.97
N PRO A 52 -1.82 27.29 16.68
CA PRO A 52 -0.56 27.64 15.99
C PRO A 52 -0.10 26.51 15.09
N ALA A 53 0.38 26.82 13.90
CA ALA A 53 1.00 25.81 13.05
C ALA A 53 2.31 25.30 13.69
N ALA A 54 2.62 24.01 13.51
CA ALA A 54 3.89 23.47 13.98
C ALA A 54 5.05 24.18 13.24
N THR A 55 6.05 24.61 13.99
CA THR A 55 7.25 25.30 13.46
C THR A 55 8.43 24.35 13.26
N SER A 56 8.43 23.24 13.98
CA SER A 56 9.43 22.18 13.88
C SER A 56 8.85 20.84 14.35
N TRP A 57 9.69 19.84 14.46
CA TRP A 57 9.30 18.49 14.88
C TRP A 57 10.39 17.84 15.73
N LYS A 58 10.02 16.79 16.47
CA LYS A 58 10.93 15.92 17.20
C LYS A 58 10.51 14.47 17.09
N VAL A 59 11.47 13.56 17.36
CA VAL A 59 11.22 12.12 17.43
C VAL A 59 11.00 11.71 18.87
N GLU A 60 9.98 10.88 19.10
CA GLU A 60 9.70 10.27 20.39
C GLU A 60 9.64 8.74 20.25
N GLU A 61 10.24 8.00 21.20
CA GLU A 61 10.04 6.57 21.32
C GLU A 61 8.65 6.30 21.89
N VAL A 62 7.89 5.40 21.23
CA VAL A 62 6.55 4.98 21.67
C VAL A 62 6.67 3.72 22.52
N VAL A 63 7.28 2.66 21.95
CA VAL A 63 7.54 1.40 22.65
C VAL A 63 8.82 0.76 22.14
N GLN A 64 9.36 -0.14 22.96
CA GLN A 64 10.44 -1.07 22.66
C GLN A 64 9.99 -2.51 22.95
N GLY A 65 10.81 -3.51 22.61
CA GLY A 65 10.54 -4.91 22.93
C GLY A 65 9.89 -5.69 21.79
N LEU A 66 9.90 -5.13 20.58
CA LEU A 66 9.46 -5.80 19.38
C LEU A 66 10.60 -6.61 18.73
N GLU A 67 10.22 -7.61 17.93
CA GLU A 67 11.15 -8.44 17.18
C GLU A 67 10.88 -8.29 15.67
N ILE A 68 11.72 -7.50 15.00
CA ILE A 68 11.65 -7.24 13.57
C ILE A 68 10.23 -6.80 13.15
N PRO A 69 9.68 -5.70 13.72
CA PRO A 69 8.37 -5.18 13.34
C PRO A 69 8.38 -4.75 11.88
N TRP A 70 7.38 -5.19 11.11
CA TRP A 70 7.38 -5.04 9.67
C TRP A 70 6.32 -4.06 9.16
N SER A 71 5.12 -4.06 9.74
CA SER A 71 4.00 -3.20 9.32
C SER A 71 3.25 -2.65 10.53
N ILE A 72 2.76 -1.41 10.43
CA ILE A 72 1.88 -0.77 11.42
C ILE A 72 0.48 -0.61 10.83
N VAL A 73 -0.53 -1.00 11.59
CA VAL A 73 -1.95 -0.77 11.27
C VAL A 73 -2.60 -0.01 12.41
N PHE A 74 -3.09 1.19 12.15
CA PHE A 74 -3.90 1.94 13.11
C PHE A 74 -5.35 1.46 13.06
N THR A 75 -5.89 1.03 14.18
CA THR A 75 -7.28 0.61 14.35
C THR A 75 -8.11 1.66 15.09
N SER A 76 -7.45 2.54 15.83
CA SER A 76 -7.93 3.81 16.38
C SER A 76 -6.72 4.72 16.66
N PRO A 77 -6.92 5.99 17.05
CA PRO A 77 -5.81 6.86 17.45
C PRO A 77 -4.99 6.30 18.62
N GLU A 78 -5.62 5.52 19.51
CA GLU A 78 -5.00 4.95 20.70
C GLU A 78 -4.51 3.52 20.53
N ARG A 79 -4.95 2.82 19.44
CA ARG A 79 -4.65 1.40 19.23
C ARG A 79 -4.02 1.17 17.88
N LEU A 80 -2.87 0.54 17.87
CA LEU A 80 -2.20 0.08 16.66
C LEU A 80 -1.77 -1.37 16.76
N LEU A 81 -1.80 -2.07 15.65
CA LEU A 81 -1.30 -3.43 15.49
C LEU A 81 0.02 -3.40 14.73
N VAL A 82 0.92 -4.30 15.11
CA VAL A 82 2.24 -4.43 14.47
C VAL A 82 2.45 -5.88 14.08
N SER A 83 2.74 -6.13 12.80
CA SER A 83 3.24 -7.43 12.38
C SER A 83 4.71 -7.57 12.76
N GLU A 84 5.05 -8.66 13.44
CA GLU A 84 6.44 -9.06 13.68
C GLU A 84 6.80 -10.19 12.71
N ARG A 85 7.95 -10.07 12.04
CA ARG A 85 8.38 -11.04 11.02
C ARG A 85 8.36 -12.50 11.48
N PRO A 86 8.64 -12.85 12.76
CA PRO A 86 8.48 -14.23 13.26
C PRO A 86 7.05 -14.80 13.24
N GLY A 87 6.04 -14.04 12.79
CA GLY A 87 4.67 -14.52 12.61
C GLY A 87 3.69 -14.07 13.68
N ARG A 88 4.04 -13.09 14.50
CA ARG A 88 3.14 -12.56 15.54
C ARG A 88 2.50 -11.25 15.11
N VAL A 89 1.24 -11.05 15.46
CA VAL A 89 0.60 -9.73 15.45
C VAL A 89 0.56 -9.21 16.87
N ARG A 90 1.26 -8.10 17.10
CA ARG A 90 1.35 -7.45 18.40
C ARG A 90 0.41 -6.25 18.48
N GLU A 91 -0.03 -5.94 19.67
CA GLU A 91 -0.92 -4.82 19.95
C GLU A 91 -0.22 -3.78 20.84
N ILE A 92 -0.42 -2.51 20.49
CA ILE A 92 0.02 -1.37 21.30
C ILE A 92 -1.20 -0.50 21.56
N VAL A 93 -1.53 -0.28 22.85
CA VAL A 93 -2.66 0.53 23.29
C VAL A 93 -2.15 1.66 24.19
N ASN A 94 -2.51 2.91 23.86
CA ASN A 94 -2.04 4.09 24.59
C ASN A 94 -0.50 4.12 24.78
N GLY A 95 0.25 3.68 23.77
CA GLY A 95 1.71 3.65 23.80
C GLY A 95 2.29 2.52 24.67
N GLN A 96 1.50 1.52 25.04
CA GLN A 96 1.96 0.37 25.82
C GLN A 96 1.82 -0.92 25.01
N LEU A 97 2.92 -1.66 24.87
CA LEU A 97 2.95 -2.95 24.20
C LEU A 97 2.26 -4.02 25.04
N ASN A 98 1.23 -4.66 24.49
CA ASN A 98 0.64 -5.84 25.10
C ASN A 98 1.69 -6.98 25.09
N PRO A 99 1.98 -7.62 26.26
CA PRO A 99 2.96 -8.71 26.34
C PRO A 99 2.57 -9.91 25.48
N GLU A 100 1.28 -10.21 25.35
CA GLU A 100 0.77 -11.31 24.56
C GLU A 100 0.50 -10.88 23.11
N ALA A 101 0.74 -11.77 22.14
CA ALA A 101 0.36 -11.56 20.76
C ALA A 101 -1.14 -11.76 20.58
N LEU A 102 -1.80 -10.88 19.81
CA LEU A 102 -3.21 -11.07 19.42
C LEU A 102 -3.41 -12.29 18.52
N TYR A 103 -2.39 -12.62 17.72
CA TYR A 103 -2.40 -13.77 16.82
C TYR A 103 -0.96 -14.24 16.55
N THR A 104 -0.81 -15.54 16.34
CA THR A 104 0.45 -16.14 15.90
C THR A 104 0.17 -17.10 14.75
N PHE A 105 0.74 -16.80 13.57
CA PHE A 105 0.71 -17.67 12.42
C PHE A 105 1.59 -18.89 12.68
N THR A 106 1.05 -20.10 12.51
CA THR A 106 1.76 -21.37 12.82
C THR A 106 2.47 -21.98 11.61
N ASP A 107 2.14 -21.52 10.40
CA ASP A 107 2.68 -21.98 9.12
C ASP A 107 3.59 -20.93 8.44
N VAL A 108 3.97 -19.91 9.16
CA VAL A 108 4.90 -18.89 8.66
C VAL A 108 6.33 -19.43 8.57
N VAL A 109 7.01 -19.13 7.47
CA VAL A 109 8.44 -19.44 7.27
C VAL A 109 9.24 -18.17 7.48
N THR A 110 10.11 -18.19 8.49
CA THR A 110 10.97 -17.05 8.84
C THR A 110 12.42 -17.37 8.55
N VAL A 111 12.87 -17.05 7.35
CA VAL A 111 14.26 -17.23 6.90
C VAL A 111 14.70 -15.97 6.17
N GLU A 112 15.75 -15.30 6.67
CA GLU A 112 16.30 -14.06 6.09
C GLU A 112 15.23 -12.95 5.96
N GLU A 113 14.69 -12.68 4.77
CA GLU A 113 13.69 -11.62 4.53
C GLU A 113 12.24 -12.10 4.68
N THR A 114 12.00 -13.42 4.67
CA THR A 114 10.66 -14.01 4.74
C THR A 114 10.06 -13.95 6.14
N GLY A 115 8.76 -14.10 6.26
CA GLY A 115 8.02 -14.08 7.52
C GLY A 115 6.63 -13.50 7.37
N LEU A 116 6.05 -13.03 8.47
CA LEU A 116 4.87 -12.16 8.46
C LEU A 116 5.32 -10.74 8.10
N MET A 117 4.77 -10.18 7.04
CA MET A 117 5.24 -8.93 6.46
C MET A 117 4.14 -7.87 6.41
N GLY A 118 3.55 -7.63 5.25
CA GLY A 118 2.56 -6.57 5.07
C GLY A 118 1.26 -6.83 5.81
N MET A 119 0.71 -5.78 6.41
CA MET A 119 -0.66 -5.74 6.93
C MET A 119 -1.30 -4.40 6.58
N VAL A 120 -2.59 -4.41 6.25
CA VAL A 120 -3.39 -3.20 6.05
C VAL A 120 -4.81 -3.41 6.58
N PRO A 121 -5.50 -2.35 7.05
CA PRO A 121 -6.91 -2.43 7.41
C PRO A 121 -7.77 -2.32 6.15
N ASP A 122 -8.97 -2.90 6.19
CA ASP A 122 -10.02 -2.64 5.20
C ASP A 122 -10.43 -1.16 5.23
N PRO A 123 -10.81 -0.54 4.10
CA PRO A 123 -11.30 0.84 4.08
C PRO A 123 -12.49 1.09 5.03
N ASN A 124 -13.32 0.06 5.25
CA ASN A 124 -14.45 0.10 6.17
C ASN A 124 -14.15 -0.58 7.52
N TYR A 125 -12.89 -0.62 7.94
CA TYR A 125 -12.47 -1.31 9.17
C TYR A 125 -13.26 -0.88 10.41
N SER A 126 -13.66 0.37 10.51
CA SER A 126 -14.50 0.88 11.62
C SER A 126 -15.81 0.09 11.78
N GLU A 127 -16.34 -0.45 10.67
CA GLU A 127 -17.60 -1.18 10.61
C GLU A 127 -17.37 -2.70 10.62
N ASN A 128 -16.47 -3.20 9.75
CA ASN A 128 -16.31 -4.62 9.48
C ASN A 128 -15.17 -5.30 10.23
N LYS A 129 -14.28 -4.55 10.89
CA LYS A 129 -13.11 -5.05 11.63
C LYS A 129 -12.18 -5.95 10.82
N THR A 130 -12.16 -5.78 9.52
CA THR A 130 -11.40 -6.60 8.59
C THR A 130 -9.97 -6.08 8.43
N LEU A 131 -9.02 -7.00 8.38
CA LEU A 131 -7.59 -6.78 8.12
C LEU A 131 -7.13 -7.71 7.00
N TYR A 132 -6.11 -7.29 6.29
CA TYR A 132 -5.38 -8.13 5.33
C TYR A 132 -3.95 -8.29 5.79
N ALA A 133 -3.41 -9.50 5.64
CA ALA A 133 -2.03 -9.80 5.97
C ALA A 133 -1.36 -10.60 4.85
N CYS A 134 -0.06 -10.39 4.67
CA CYS A 134 0.75 -11.12 3.71
C CYS A 134 1.94 -11.75 4.42
N TYR A 135 2.16 -13.05 4.19
CA TYR A 135 3.25 -13.78 4.81
C TYR A 135 3.77 -14.92 3.94
N THR A 136 5.00 -15.33 4.21
CA THR A 136 5.62 -16.48 3.54
C THR A 136 5.23 -17.78 4.25
N SER A 137 4.77 -18.75 3.46
CA SER A 137 4.56 -20.15 3.87
C SER A 137 5.36 -21.08 2.96
N GLN A 138 5.27 -22.40 3.16
CA GLN A 138 5.92 -23.38 2.32
C GLN A 138 5.11 -24.68 2.20
N ASP A 139 5.31 -25.37 1.08
CA ASP A 139 4.82 -26.72 0.83
C ASP A 139 5.94 -27.61 0.25
N ALA A 140 5.56 -28.75 -0.33
CA ALA A 140 6.50 -29.66 -0.97
C ALA A 140 7.21 -29.07 -2.21
N ASN A 141 6.67 -28.01 -2.82
CA ASN A 141 7.21 -27.35 -4.01
C ASN A 141 8.12 -26.17 -3.67
N GLY A 142 8.11 -25.68 -2.42
CA GLY A 142 8.96 -24.59 -1.96
C GLY A 142 8.20 -23.51 -1.18
N MET A 143 8.87 -22.38 -1.02
CA MET A 143 8.28 -21.21 -0.35
C MET A 143 7.41 -20.41 -1.31
N PHE A 144 6.32 -19.86 -0.77
CA PHE A 144 5.43 -18.94 -1.47
C PHE A 144 4.84 -17.94 -0.48
N ASP A 145 4.51 -16.76 -0.98
CA ASP A 145 3.74 -15.80 -0.20
C ASP A 145 2.25 -15.99 -0.43
N ARG A 146 1.47 -15.69 0.61
CA ARG A 146 0.01 -15.70 0.56
C ARG A 146 -0.55 -14.47 1.23
N VAL A 147 -1.71 -14.04 0.73
CA VAL A 147 -2.52 -12.96 1.27
C VAL A 147 -3.76 -13.55 1.91
N VAL A 148 -4.02 -13.16 3.15
CA VAL A 148 -5.17 -13.63 3.92
C VAL A 148 -6.02 -12.46 4.40
N ARG A 149 -7.31 -12.75 4.60
CA ARG A 149 -8.25 -11.89 5.31
C ARG A 149 -8.39 -12.35 6.75
N MET A 150 -8.47 -11.40 7.66
CA MET A 150 -8.60 -11.62 9.10
C MET A 150 -9.67 -10.72 9.68
N THR A 151 -10.31 -11.17 10.76
CA THR A 151 -11.22 -10.37 11.57
C THR A 151 -10.60 -10.02 12.92
N ASP A 152 -10.64 -8.73 13.29
CA ASP A 152 -10.24 -8.24 14.61
C ASP A 152 -11.42 -8.30 15.59
N ASN A 153 -11.32 -9.16 16.60
CA ASN A 153 -12.32 -9.34 17.65
C ASN A 153 -12.10 -8.43 18.87
N GLY A 154 -11.08 -7.58 18.80
CA GLY A 154 -10.67 -6.69 19.88
C GLY A 154 -9.53 -7.27 20.72
N ASP A 155 -9.70 -8.44 21.31
CA ASP A 155 -8.70 -9.13 22.14
C ASP A 155 -7.97 -10.28 21.41
N SER A 156 -8.36 -10.57 20.18
CA SER A 156 -7.82 -11.65 19.35
C SER A 156 -8.08 -11.37 17.87
N LEU A 157 -7.36 -12.06 16.99
CA LEU A 157 -7.63 -12.08 15.57
C LEU A 157 -8.08 -13.47 15.12
N THR A 158 -8.95 -13.51 14.12
CA THR A 158 -9.34 -14.75 13.43
C THR A 158 -8.84 -14.69 11.99
N LEU A 159 -8.20 -15.74 11.51
CA LEU A 159 -7.90 -15.90 10.09
C LEU A 159 -9.17 -16.46 9.43
N ASP A 160 -9.73 -15.72 8.47
CA ASP A 160 -11.00 -16.07 7.83
C ASP A 160 -10.77 -16.87 6.55
N GLU A 161 -9.88 -16.37 5.69
CA GLU A 161 -9.81 -16.84 4.31
C GLU A 161 -8.44 -16.52 3.68
N VAL A 162 -7.97 -17.39 2.77
CA VAL A 162 -6.85 -17.11 1.87
C VAL A 162 -7.40 -16.48 0.61
N LEU A 163 -6.99 -15.26 0.31
CA LEU A 163 -7.45 -14.49 -0.87
C LEU A 163 -6.59 -14.74 -2.11
N LEU A 164 -5.28 -14.87 -1.90
CA LEU A 164 -4.31 -15.16 -2.96
C LEU A 164 -3.17 -15.97 -2.36
N GLU A 165 -2.74 -17.02 -3.05
CA GLU A 165 -1.55 -17.77 -2.66
C GLU A 165 -0.74 -18.24 -3.89
N GLY A 166 0.43 -18.83 -3.63
CA GLY A 166 1.30 -19.32 -4.70
C GLY A 166 2.10 -18.19 -5.36
N ILE A 167 2.23 -17.03 -4.73
CA ILE A 167 3.20 -16.01 -5.15
C ILE A 167 4.59 -16.58 -4.86
N PRO A 168 5.45 -16.82 -5.86
CA PRO A 168 6.75 -17.43 -5.61
C PRO A 168 7.57 -16.61 -4.62
N ALA A 169 8.16 -17.26 -3.63
CA ALA A 169 9.01 -16.64 -2.61
C ALA A 169 10.33 -17.38 -2.44
N ALA A 170 11.34 -16.66 -2.01
CA ALA A 170 12.64 -17.18 -1.62
C ALA A 170 13.12 -16.46 -0.36
N LYS A 171 14.20 -16.94 0.25
CA LYS A 171 14.79 -16.32 1.44
C LYS A 171 15.15 -14.83 1.27
N TYR A 172 15.28 -14.35 0.04
CA TYR A 172 15.51 -12.95 -0.33
C TYR A 172 14.54 -12.56 -1.44
N HIS A 173 14.21 -11.26 -1.52
CA HIS A 173 13.30 -10.69 -2.49
C HIS A 173 11.89 -11.30 -2.35
N ALA A 174 11.38 -11.29 -1.12
CA ALA A 174 10.03 -11.79 -0.84
C ALA A 174 8.93 -10.76 -1.18
N GLY A 175 9.24 -9.45 -1.19
CA GLY A 175 8.20 -8.43 -1.45
C GLY A 175 7.17 -8.33 -0.32
N CYS A 176 5.92 -8.71 -0.61
CA CYS A 176 4.80 -8.89 0.33
C CYS A 176 4.35 -7.61 1.05
N ARG A 177 4.60 -6.41 0.47
CA ARG A 177 3.96 -5.17 0.92
C ARG A 177 2.51 -5.18 0.48
N LEU A 178 1.60 -4.79 1.38
CA LEU A 178 0.20 -4.54 1.08
C LEU A 178 -0.10 -3.05 1.08
N GLY A 179 -1.04 -2.64 0.24
CA GLY A 179 -1.62 -1.31 0.24
C GLY A 179 -3.03 -1.32 -0.34
N ILE A 180 -3.91 -0.45 0.16
CA ILE A 180 -5.23 -0.23 -0.43
C ILE A 180 -5.17 1.04 -1.27
N GLY A 181 -5.49 0.91 -2.56
CA GLY A 181 -5.55 2.04 -3.48
C GLY A 181 -6.81 2.90 -3.30
N PRO A 182 -6.83 4.11 -3.85
CA PRO A 182 -8.01 4.98 -3.86
C PRO A 182 -9.20 4.37 -4.65
N ASP A 183 -8.94 3.33 -5.41
CA ASP A 183 -9.92 2.50 -6.14
C ASP A 183 -10.48 1.35 -5.30
N GLU A 184 -10.17 1.31 -4.00
CA GLU A 184 -10.57 0.28 -3.05
C GLU A 184 -10.14 -1.13 -3.48
N LYS A 185 -8.97 -1.25 -4.10
CA LYS A 185 -8.36 -2.55 -4.44
C LYS A 185 -7.15 -2.80 -3.55
N LEU A 186 -6.89 -4.08 -3.31
CA LEU A 186 -5.71 -4.54 -2.59
C LEU A 186 -4.55 -4.72 -3.58
N TYR A 187 -3.49 -3.97 -3.34
CA TYR A 187 -2.23 -4.07 -4.07
C TYR A 187 -1.22 -4.85 -3.24
N ILE A 188 -0.49 -5.74 -3.91
CA ILE A 188 0.49 -6.61 -3.28
C ILE A 188 1.80 -6.50 -4.07
N THR A 189 2.92 -6.27 -3.42
CA THR A 189 4.22 -6.39 -4.08
C THR A 189 4.76 -7.80 -3.97
N SER A 190 5.42 -8.28 -5.02
CA SER A 190 6.18 -9.52 -5.00
C SER A 190 7.59 -9.28 -5.53
N GLY A 191 8.59 -9.86 -4.88
CA GLY A 191 9.95 -9.88 -5.40
C GLY A 191 10.13 -10.95 -6.49
N ASP A 192 11.29 -10.94 -7.15
CA ASP A 192 11.63 -11.91 -8.19
C ASP A 192 11.95 -13.33 -7.65
N ALA A 193 11.84 -13.51 -6.33
CA ALA A 193 12.14 -14.75 -5.62
C ALA A 193 13.53 -15.33 -5.96
N ARG A 194 14.52 -14.48 -6.26
CA ARG A 194 15.88 -14.85 -6.71
C ARG A 194 15.91 -15.57 -8.07
N VAL A 195 14.87 -15.45 -8.86
CA VAL A 195 14.80 -15.88 -10.26
C VAL A 195 14.53 -14.64 -11.12
N PRO A 196 15.57 -13.85 -11.47
CA PRO A 196 15.40 -12.55 -12.13
C PRO A 196 14.52 -12.58 -13.39
N SER A 197 14.61 -13.66 -14.18
CA SER A 197 13.80 -13.80 -15.40
C SER A 197 12.29 -13.89 -15.14
N SER A 198 11.86 -14.30 -13.93
CA SER A 198 10.44 -14.38 -13.59
C SER A 198 9.77 -13.01 -13.59
N ALA A 199 10.53 -11.92 -13.38
CA ALA A 199 10.01 -10.56 -13.42
C ALA A 199 9.41 -10.18 -14.79
N GLN A 200 9.92 -10.76 -15.87
CA GLN A 200 9.43 -10.53 -17.25
C GLN A 200 8.36 -11.54 -17.71
N ASP A 201 8.15 -12.63 -16.96
CA ASP A 201 7.16 -13.66 -17.28
C ASP A 201 5.80 -13.28 -16.67
N LEU A 202 4.80 -12.99 -17.52
CA LEU A 202 3.46 -12.57 -17.10
C LEU A 202 2.59 -13.74 -16.56
N ASP A 203 3.01 -14.98 -16.77
CA ASP A 203 2.35 -16.17 -16.23
C ASP A 203 2.77 -16.44 -14.77
N LEU A 204 3.84 -15.78 -14.29
CA LEU A 204 4.35 -15.88 -12.92
C LEU A 204 4.02 -14.63 -12.11
N LEU A 205 3.76 -14.83 -10.81
CA LEU A 205 3.44 -13.73 -9.88
C LEU A 205 4.68 -13.10 -9.21
N ALA A 206 5.89 -13.59 -9.50
CA ALA A 206 7.13 -13.06 -8.96
C ALA A 206 7.63 -11.84 -9.75
N GLY A 207 8.18 -10.84 -9.05
CA GLY A 207 8.69 -9.60 -9.65
C GLY A 207 7.58 -8.72 -10.22
N LYS A 208 6.50 -8.53 -9.45
CA LYS A 208 5.26 -7.85 -9.86
C LYS A 208 4.77 -6.89 -8.79
N ILE A 209 3.94 -5.96 -9.21
CA ILE A 209 2.89 -5.41 -8.36
C ILE A 209 1.59 -6.07 -8.82
N LEU A 210 0.87 -6.68 -7.87
CA LEU A 210 -0.40 -7.37 -8.11
C LEU A 210 -1.54 -6.50 -7.60
N ARG A 211 -2.75 -6.66 -8.18
CA ARG A 211 -3.98 -5.95 -7.79
C ARG A 211 -5.16 -6.90 -7.83
N ILE A 212 -5.85 -7.01 -6.70
CA ILE A 212 -7.05 -7.85 -6.54
C ILE A 212 -8.17 -7.07 -5.87
N ASN A 213 -9.39 -7.54 -5.99
CA ASN A 213 -10.52 -7.07 -5.18
C ASN A 213 -10.33 -7.50 -3.71
N LEU A 214 -11.02 -6.83 -2.78
CA LEU A 214 -10.94 -7.14 -1.34
C LEU A 214 -11.53 -8.52 -0.97
N ASP A 215 -12.22 -9.15 -1.90
CA ASP A 215 -12.74 -10.54 -1.81
C ASP A 215 -11.81 -11.57 -2.50
N GLY A 216 -10.64 -11.16 -2.97
CA GLY A 216 -9.67 -12.02 -3.65
C GLY A 216 -9.91 -12.22 -5.15
N SER A 217 -11.06 -11.80 -5.69
CA SER A 217 -11.33 -11.90 -7.12
C SER A 217 -10.47 -10.93 -7.95
N ILE A 218 -10.29 -11.24 -9.24
CA ILE A 218 -9.50 -10.43 -10.15
C ILE A 218 -10.34 -9.27 -10.68
N PRO A 219 -9.92 -7.99 -10.54
CA PRO A 219 -10.60 -6.85 -11.12
C PRO A 219 -10.69 -6.97 -12.66
N ALA A 220 -11.89 -6.69 -13.19
CA ALA A 220 -12.13 -6.77 -14.65
C ALA A 220 -11.34 -5.73 -15.45
N ASP A 221 -10.91 -4.66 -14.79
CA ASP A 221 -10.13 -3.54 -15.34
C ASP A 221 -8.62 -3.68 -15.10
N ASN A 222 -8.14 -4.85 -14.67
CA ASN A 222 -6.71 -5.13 -14.63
C ASN A 222 -6.12 -5.10 -16.05
N PRO A 223 -4.88 -4.62 -16.22
CA PRO A 223 -4.26 -4.47 -17.54
C PRO A 223 -4.09 -5.81 -18.30
N PHE A 224 -3.98 -6.91 -17.55
CA PHE A 224 -3.89 -8.27 -18.12
C PHE A 224 -5.16 -9.05 -17.75
N PRO A 225 -6.05 -9.32 -18.72
CA PRO A 225 -7.35 -9.95 -18.44
C PRO A 225 -7.24 -11.27 -17.70
N GLY A 226 -7.94 -11.38 -16.56
CA GLY A 226 -7.94 -12.59 -15.73
C GLY A 226 -6.67 -12.81 -14.89
N SER A 227 -5.71 -11.87 -14.92
CA SER A 227 -4.47 -11.92 -14.15
C SER A 227 -4.49 -10.87 -13.02
N PRO A 228 -3.95 -11.18 -11.82
CA PRO A 228 -3.76 -10.19 -10.77
C PRO A 228 -2.60 -9.22 -11.08
N VAL A 229 -1.81 -9.45 -12.12
CA VAL A 229 -0.66 -8.60 -12.46
C VAL A 229 -1.12 -7.19 -12.82
N TYR A 230 -0.58 -6.19 -12.11
CA TYR A 230 -0.81 -4.76 -12.38
C TYR A 230 0.37 -4.11 -13.11
N SER A 231 1.59 -4.41 -12.68
CA SER A 231 2.84 -4.04 -13.37
C SER A 231 3.88 -5.14 -13.20
N TYR A 232 4.92 -5.14 -14.02
CA TYR A 232 5.92 -6.21 -14.06
C TYR A 232 7.34 -5.69 -14.29
N GLY A 233 8.32 -6.59 -14.27
CA GLY A 233 9.71 -6.18 -14.42
C GLY A 233 10.29 -5.57 -13.14
N HIS A 234 9.81 -6.00 -11.98
CA HIS A 234 10.27 -5.58 -10.65
C HIS A 234 11.26 -6.58 -10.06
N ARG A 235 12.24 -6.09 -9.31
CA ARG A 235 13.18 -6.94 -8.58
C ARG A 235 12.68 -7.27 -7.17
N ASN A 236 12.45 -6.26 -6.33
CA ASN A 236 11.97 -6.43 -4.95
C ASN A 236 11.33 -5.13 -4.42
N PRO A 237 10.13 -4.77 -4.86
CA PRO A 237 9.41 -3.60 -4.36
C PRO A 237 8.92 -3.87 -2.93
N GLN A 238 9.18 -2.95 -2.00
CA GLN A 238 8.80 -3.06 -0.59
C GLN A 238 8.00 -1.86 -0.07
N GLY A 239 7.83 -0.80 -0.85
CA GLY A 239 7.01 0.36 -0.52
C GLY A 239 5.97 0.63 -1.58
N LEU A 240 4.75 0.98 -1.15
CA LEU A 240 3.65 1.46 -2.00
C LEU A 240 3.06 2.71 -1.36
N ALA A 241 2.84 3.76 -2.14
CA ALA A 241 2.22 4.99 -1.67
C ALA A 241 1.42 5.67 -2.78
N TRP A 242 0.24 6.18 -2.45
CA TRP A 242 -0.60 6.97 -3.35
C TRP A 242 -0.48 8.45 -3.03
N GLN A 243 -0.15 9.24 -4.05
CA GLN A 243 -0.05 10.69 -3.90
C GLN A 243 -1.43 11.31 -3.66
N PRO A 244 -1.62 12.07 -2.57
CA PRO A 244 -2.89 12.76 -2.29
C PRO A 244 -3.33 13.65 -3.45
N GLY A 245 -4.63 13.69 -3.70
CA GLY A 245 -5.24 14.52 -4.74
C GLY A 245 -5.09 13.96 -6.17
N SER A 246 -3.95 13.40 -6.53
CA SER A 246 -3.75 12.82 -7.89
C SER A 246 -4.09 11.33 -7.96
N GLY A 247 -3.98 10.60 -6.84
CA GLY A 247 -4.17 9.14 -6.79
C GLY A 247 -3.07 8.34 -7.50
N ARG A 248 -1.97 8.98 -7.92
CA ARG A 248 -0.85 8.29 -8.57
C ARG A 248 -0.15 7.36 -7.58
N LEU A 249 0.13 6.14 -8.04
CA LEU A 249 0.84 5.13 -7.27
C LEU A 249 2.35 5.26 -7.47
N TYR A 250 3.08 5.26 -6.37
CA TYR A 250 4.54 5.20 -6.35
C TYR A 250 4.99 3.97 -5.59
N ALA A 251 6.10 3.38 -6.03
CA ALA A 251 6.75 2.26 -5.36
C ALA A 251 8.20 2.57 -5.01
N ALA A 252 8.64 2.04 -3.87
CA ALA A 252 10.04 2.03 -3.45
C ALA A 252 10.58 0.61 -3.59
N GLU A 253 11.72 0.45 -4.28
CA GLU A 253 12.22 -0.84 -4.72
C GLU A 253 13.71 -1.01 -4.48
N HIS A 254 14.13 -2.21 -4.07
CA HIS A 254 15.54 -2.57 -3.90
C HIS A 254 16.18 -2.92 -5.25
N GLY A 255 17.26 -2.24 -5.57
CA GLY A 255 18.13 -2.54 -6.70
C GLY A 255 19.07 -3.74 -6.48
N PRO A 256 19.96 -4.02 -7.45
CA PRO A 256 20.91 -5.11 -7.38
C PRO A 256 21.84 -5.07 -6.17
N SER A 257 22.22 -6.26 -5.66
CA SER A 257 23.01 -6.38 -4.41
C SER A 257 24.45 -6.81 -4.65
N GLY A 258 24.96 -6.75 -5.89
CA GLY A 258 26.31 -7.19 -6.27
C GLY A 258 26.41 -8.65 -6.67
N SER A 259 25.44 -9.50 -6.31
CA SER A 259 25.38 -10.92 -6.75
C SER A 259 24.53 -11.13 -8.01
N ASP A 260 23.70 -10.17 -8.35
CA ASP A 260 22.72 -10.19 -9.44
C ASP A 260 22.78 -8.95 -10.35
N GLY A 261 23.80 -8.13 -10.16
CA GLY A 261 24.12 -6.92 -10.90
C GLY A 261 25.04 -6.02 -10.10
N PRO A 262 25.48 -4.87 -10.62
CA PRO A 262 26.21 -3.87 -9.84
C PRO A 262 25.42 -3.49 -8.59
N GLY A 263 26.08 -3.33 -7.44
CA GLY A 263 25.40 -2.95 -6.20
C GLY A 263 24.94 -1.49 -6.21
N GLY A 264 23.71 -1.24 -5.72
CA GLY A 264 23.05 0.07 -5.77
C GLY A 264 21.85 0.07 -6.69
N GLY A 265 21.44 1.25 -7.18
CA GLY A 265 20.30 1.36 -8.08
C GLY A 265 18.97 1.03 -7.40
N ASP A 266 18.84 1.31 -6.10
CA ASP A 266 17.52 1.30 -5.45
C ASP A 266 16.66 2.42 -6.05
N GLU A 267 15.36 2.22 -6.16
CA GLU A 267 14.51 3.03 -7.02
C GLU A 267 13.27 3.58 -6.31
N ILE A 268 12.83 4.76 -6.74
CA ILE A 268 11.45 5.21 -6.60
C ILE A 268 10.83 5.27 -7.97
N ASN A 269 9.75 4.53 -8.17
CA ASN A 269 9.05 4.36 -9.44
C ASN A 269 7.65 4.97 -9.40
N LEU A 270 7.25 5.70 -10.44
CA LEU A 270 5.84 6.03 -10.70
C LEU A 270 5.19 4.85 -11.41
N ILE A 271 4.23 4.22 -10.75
CA ILE A 271 3.65 2.95 -11.22
C ILE A 271 2.47 3.20 -12.17
N GLN A 272 2.54 2.62 -13.35
CA GLN A 272 1.51 2.64 -14.38
C GLN A 272 0.94 1.23 -14.63
N PRO A 273 -0.36 1.10 -14.87
CA PRO A 273 -0.97 -0.19 -15.19
C PRO A 273 -0.38 -0.79 -16.47
N GLY A 274 0.02 -2.05 -16.41
CA GLY A 274 0.56 -2.81 -17.55
C GLY A 274 2.01 -2.48 -17.91
N ALA A 275 2.66 -1.54 -17.22
CA ALA A 275 4.02 -1.11 -17.52
C ALA A 275 5.08 -2.12 -17.08
N ASN A 276 6.21 -2.15 -17.81
CA ASN A 276 7.41 -2.93 -17.55
C ASN A 276 8.49 -2.06 -16.94
N TYR A 277 8.97 -2.40 -15.72
CA TYR A 277 10.02 -1.67 -14.99
C TYR A 277 11.43 -2.20 -15.26
N GLY A 278 11.56 -3.09 -16.23
CA GLY A 278 12.81 -3.43 -16.91
C GLY A 278 13.68 -4.49 -16.23
N TRP A 279 13.49 -4.81 -14.94
CA TRP A 279 14.28 -5.85 -14.31
C TRP A 279 14.02 -7.24 -14.94
N PRO A 280 15.05 -8.07 -15.22
CA PRO A 280 16.49 -7.86 -15.07
C PRO A 280 17.18 -7.33 -16.32
N LEU A 281 16.43 -6.89 -17.33
CA LEU A 281 16.96 -6.47 -18.64
C LEU A 281 17.75 -5.16 -18.54
N VAL A 282 17.32 -4.27 -17.63
CA VAL A 282 17.97 -3.01 -17.31
C VAL A 282 17.99 -2.78 -15.79
N SER A 283 18.93 -1.98 -15.33
CA SER A 283 19.02 -1.44 -13.97
C SER A 283 19.88 -0.18 -13.99
N HIS A 284 19.84 0.62 -12.92
CA HIS A 284 20.56 1.89 -12.82
C HIS A 284 20.15 2.84 -13.96
N ASP A 285 21.09 3.56 -14.55
CA ASP A 285 20.85 4.55 -15.61
C ASP A 285 20.61 3.93 -17.01
N ALA A 286 20.60 2.59 -17.11
CA ALA A 286 20.34 1.93 -18.38
C ALA A 286 18.85 2.05 -18.76
N THR A 287 18.61 2.28 -20.06
CA THR A 287 17.26 2.41 -20.63
C THR A 287 17.04 1.35 -21.69
N LEU A 288 15.81 0.88 -21.82
CA LEU A 288 15.38 -0.05 -22.84
C LEU A 288 14.02 0.39 -23.38
N GLU A 289 13.85 0.38 -24.68
CA GLU A 289 12.56 0.69 -25.31
C GLU A 289 11.46 -0.27 -24.79
N GLY A 290 10.34 0.29 -24.36
CA GLY A 290 9.22 -0.47 -23.78
C GLY A 290 9.35 -0.72 -22.27
N THR A 291 10.32 -0.09 -21.61
CA THR A 291 10.45 -0.09 -20.15
C THR A 291 10.33 1.31 -19.57
N GLU A 292 9.79 1.41 -18.34
CA GLU A 292 9.74 2.64 -17.57
C GLU A 292 11.05 2.84 -16.80
N SER A 293 11.55 4.06 -16.79
CA SER A 293 12.73 4.43 -16.00
C SER A 293 12.30 4.92 -14.60
N PRO A 294 13.09 4.66 -13.55
CA PRO A 294 12.80 5.18 -12.21
C PRO A 294 12.88 6.72 -12.17
N LEU A 295 12.11 7.32 -11.27
CA LEU A 295 12.15 8.77 -11.01
C LEU A 295 13.46 9.20 -10.36
N ILE A 296 13.98 8.35 -9.48
CA ILE A 296 15.25 8.55 -8.78
C ILE A 296 15.86 7.21 -8.43
N GLN A 297 17.18 7.17 -8.42
CA GLN A 297 17.98 6.03 -8.03
C GLN A 297 18.95 6.38 -6.90
N PHE A 298 19.24 5.39 -6.07
CA PHE A 298 20.17 5.51 -4.95
C PHE A 298 21.36 4.56 -5.13
N THR A 299 22.54 5.16 -5.37
CA THR A 299 23.81 4.45 -5.39
C THR A 299 24.83 5.28 -4.58
N PRO A 300 25.32 4.76 -3.45
CA PRO A 300 25.14 3.40 -2.92
C PRO A 300 23.72 3.12 -2.45
N ALA A 301 23.36 1.82 -2.36
CA ALA A 301 22.05 1.36 -1.94
C ALA A 301 21.65 1.89 -0.55
N VAL A 302 20.39 2.32 -0.41
CA VAL A 302 19.75 2.74 0.85
C VAL A 302 18.78 1.68 1.39
N ALA A 303 18.40 0.69 0.55
CA ALA A 303 17.42 -0.37 0.80
C ALA A 303 16.08 0.22 1.27
N PRO A 304 15.31 0.86 0.36
CA PRO A 304 14.04 1.49 0.71
C PRO A 304 13.00 0.44 1.07
N ALA A 305 12.29 0.64 2.16
CA ALA A 305 11.26 -0.27 2.67
C ALA A 305 9.86 0.32 2.46
N ALA A 306 9.02 0.36 3.52
CA ALA A 306 7.70 0.97 3.41
C ALA A 306 7.77 2.41 2.92
N ALA A 307 6.73 2.82 2.21
CA ALA A 307 6.57 4.18 1.72
C ALA A 307 5.17 4.73 2.04
N MET A 308 5.07 6.05 2.18
CA MET A 308 3.82 6.77 2.32
C MET A 308 3.93 8.17 1.73
N PHE A 309 2.80 8.77 1.36
CA PHE A 309 2.67 10.22 1.28
C PHE A 309 2.04 10.75 2.57
N TYR A 310 2.57 11.84 3.07
CA TYR A 310 1.97 12.51 4.22
C TYR A 310 0.87 13.47 3.77
N SER A 311 -0.34 13.34 4.34
CA SER A 311 -1.54 14.06 3.90
C SER A 311 -2.14 14.99 4.94
N SER A 312 -1.62 14.99 6.18
CA SER A 312 -2.15 15.82 7.28
C SER A 312 -1.54 17.23 7.29
N ASP A 313 -2.20 18.15 7.97
CA ASP A 313 -1.74 19.52 8.26
C ASP A 313 -1.12 19.66 9.67
N VAL A 314 -1.06 18.59 10.45
CA VAL A 314 -0.45 18.59 11.80
C VAL A 314 1.05 18.88 11.73
N LEU A 315 1.73 18.39 10.69
CA LEU A 315 3.12 18.68 10.36
C LEU A 315 3.18 19.34 8.98
N PRO A 316 2.82 20.61 8.85
CA PRO A 316 2.57 21.27 7.56
C PRO A 316 3.80 21.30 6.64
N MET A 317 5.02 21.25 7.21
CA MET A 317 6.27 21.16 6.44
C MET A 317 6.41 19.83 5.66
N PHE A 318 5.58 18.83 5.97
CA PHE A 318 5.61 17.50 5.38
C PHE A 318 4.43 17.20 4.45
N THR A 319 3.45 18.10 4.37
CA THR A 319 2.25 17.88 3.55
C THR A 319 2.61 17.62 2.09
N ASN A 320 2.05 16.54 1.51
CA ASN A 320 2.33 16.02 0.16
C ASN A 320 3.76 15.51 -0.09
N GLN A 321 4.59 15.39 0.93
CA GLN A 321 5.90 14.80 0.80
C GLN A 321 5.82 13.27 0.79
N PHE A 322 6.66 12.63 -0.03
CA PHE A 322 6.83 11.18 -0.05
C PHE A 322 7.88 10.78 0.98
N PHE A 323 7.60 9.75 1.77
CA PHE A 323 8.49 9.20 2.79
C PHE A 323 8.76 7.73 2.55
N PHE A 324 9.97 7.30 2.86
CA PHE A 324 10.26 5.87 2.98
C PHE A 324 11.22 5.58 4.13
N GLY A 325 11.11 4.36 4.68
CA GLY A 325 12.08 3.83 5.62
C GLY A 325 13.31 3.30 4.89
N ALA A 326 14.51 3.68 5.31
CA ALA A 326 15.76 3.21 4.75
C ALA A 326 16.40 2.16 5.66
N LEU A 327 16.51 0.92 5.18
CA LEU A 327 17.11 -0.17 5.97
C LEU A 327 18.63 -0.06 5.99
N ARG A 328 19.28 0.14 4.84
CA ARG A 328 20.72 0.31 4.74
C ARG A 328 21.15 1.76 4.90
N GLY A 329 20.27 2.68 4.51
CA GLY A 329 20.46 4.12 4.74
C GLY A 329 20.21 4.56 6.18
N GLU A 330 19.70 3.67 7.03
CA GLU A 330 19.50 3.82 8.48
C GLU A 330 18.77 5.10 8.87
N GLY A 331 17.49 5.21 8.49
CA GLY A 331 16.69 6.39 8.83
C GLY A 331 15.37 6.49 8.09
N VAL A 332 14.73 7.65 8.22
CA VAL A 332 13.54 8.04 7.46
C VAL A 332 13.94 9.07 6.42
N VAL A 333 13.66 8.78 5.17
CA VAL A 333 13.98 9.62 4.01
C VAL A 333 12.70 10.28 3.51
N MET A 334 12.76 11.57 3.28
CA MET A 334 11.73 12.37 2.64
C MET A 334 12.16 12.72 1.21
N VAL A 335 11.25 12.57 0.27
CA VAL A 335 11.42 12.94 -1.14
C VAL A 335 10.32 13.92 -1.51
N ASP A 336 10.73 15.10 -1.96
CA ASP A 336 9.81 16.10 -2.50
C ASP A 336 9.56 15.79 -3.99
N ILE A 337 8.43 15.14 -4.27
CA ILE A 337 7.97 14.83 -5.63
C ILE A 337 7.01 15.94 -6.06
N SER A 338 7.25 16.56 -7.20
CA SER A 338 6.41 17.63 -7.71
C SER A 338 4.95 17.15 -7.90
N THR A 339 4.00 17.96 -7.47
CA THR A 339 2.57 17.73 -7.71
C THR A 339 2.16 18.08 -9.14
N GLU A 340 2.89 18.99 -9.79
CA GLU A 340 2.63 19.47 -11.15
C GLU A 340 3.24 18.52 -12.19
N ASP A 341 4.51 18.14 -12.00
CA ASP A 341 5.22 17.19 -12.84
C ASP A 341 5.58 15.93 -12.03
N PRO A 342 4.84 14.83 -12.20
CA PRO A 342 5.05 13.62 -11.42
C PRO A 342 6.41 12.93 -11.67
N SER A 343 7.16 13.37 -12.67
CA SER A 343 8.52 12.88 -12.97
C SER A 343 9.62 13.73 -12.33
N ALA A 344 9.27 14.88 -11.73
CA ALA A 344 10.24 15.80 -11.17
C ALA A 344 10.44 15.59 -9.67
N ILE A 345 11.69 15.39 -9.26
CA ILE A 345 12.13 15.32 -7.86
C ILE A 345 12.79 16.66 -7.51
N ASN A 346 12.22 17.37 -6.54
CA ASN A 346 12.74 18.66 -6.08
C ASN A 346 13.89 18.49 -5.07
N SER A 347 13.73 17.56 -4.12
CA SER A 347 14.76 17.29 -3.10
C SER A 347 14.62 15.90 -2.48
N VAL A 348 15.74 15.45 -1.86
CA VAL A 348 15.80 14.24 -1.02
C VAL A 348 16.48 14.61 0.29
N GLN A 349 15.89 14.26 1.43
CA GLN A 349 16.38 14.62 2.75
C GLN A 349 16.23 13.46 3.73
N TRP A 350 17.26 13.18 4.52
CA TRP A 350 17.16 12.32 5.70
C TRP A 350 16.63 13.16 6.86
N ILE A 351 15.38 12.91 7.25
CA ILE A 351 14.74 13.65 8.35
C ILE A 351 14.94 12.96 9.71
N VAL A 352 15.20 11.66 9.72
CA VAL A 352 15.57 10.91 10.92
C VAL A 352 16.81 10.08 10.60
N SER A 353 17.78 10.10 11.51
CA SER A 353 19.00 9.29 11.47
C SER A 353 19.29 8.73 12.87
N ASP A 354 20.35 7.92 13.01
CA ASP A 354 20.84 7.39 14.29
C ASP A 354 19.86 6.45 15.05
N VAL A 355 18.77 6.03 14.39
CA VAL A 355 17.81 5.02 14.90
C VAL A 355 18.12 3.61 14.40
N GLY A 356 19.01 3.50 13.41
CA GLY A 356 19.32 2.28 12.68
C GLY A 356 18.35 2.03 11.53
N ARG A 357 18.18 0.76 11.19
CA ARG A 357 17.38 0.30 10.05
C ARG A 357 15.90 0.60 10.26
N VAL A 358 15.30 1.40 9.38
CA VAL A 358 13.87 1.73 9.42
C VAL A 358 13.12 0.89 8.41
N ARG A 359 12.08 0.15 8.87
CA ARG A 359 11.29 -0.77 8.05
C ARG A 359 9.94 -0.20 7.66
N GLU A 360 9.20 0.40 8.60
CA GLU A 360 7.88 0.96 8.36
C GLU A 360 7.90 2.46 8.51
N VAL A 361 7.11 3.14 7.69
CA VAL A 361 6.69 4.52 7.87
C VAL A 361 5.18 4.60 7.61
N ALA A 362 4.41 5.17 8.54
CA ALA A 362 2.96 5.24 8.44
C ALA A 362 2.43 6.52 9.08
N GLN A 363 1.37 7.08 8.50
CA GLN A 363 0.63 8.19 9.08
C GLN A 363 -0.46 7.66 9.99
N SER A 364 -0.53 8.17 11.22
CA SER A 364 -1.61 7.85 12.16
C SER A 364 -2.89 8.65 11.87
N PRO A 365 -4.06 8.20 12.37
CA PRO A 365 -5.32 8.94 12.18
C PRO A 365 -5.31 10.36 12.74
N ASP A 366 -4.51 10.65 13.76
CA ASP A 366 -4.31 11.97 14.34
C ASP A 366 -3.20 12.79 13.65
N GLY A 367 -2.68 12.30 12.51
CA GLY A 367 -1.78 13.04 11.64
C GLY A 367 -0.32 13.03 12.07
N LEU A 368 0.10 12.14 12.95
CA LEU A 368 1.51 11.95 13.28
C LEU A 368 2.17 10.93 12.33
N ILE A 369 3.49 10.97 12.20
CA ILE A 369 4.25 9.99 11.46
C ILE A 369 4.84 8.98 12.43
N TYR A 370 4.54 7.70 12.22
CA TYR A 370 5.12 6.59 12.98
C TYR A 370 6.10 5.81 12.10
N PHE A 371 7.12 5.23 12.73
CA PHE A 371 8.04 4.35 12.04
C PHE A 371 8.57 3.24 12.96
N THR A 372 8.97 2.11 12.36
CA THR A 372 9.56 0.97 13.11
C THR A 372 11.03 0.81 12.76
N THR A 373 11.79 0.27 13.72
CA THR A 373 13.15 -0.21 13.44
C THR A 373 13.16 -1.69 13.08
N SER A 374 14.23 -2.17 12.46
CA SER A 374 14.48 -3.56 12.08
C SER A 374 15.96 -3.92 12.35
N ASN A 375 16.45 -3.58 13.53
CA ASN A 375 17.86 -3.75 13.88
C ASN A 375 18.22 -5.20 14.25
N GLN A 376 17.21 -6.06 14.47
CA GLN A 376 17.36 -7.48 14.79
C GLN A 376 17.24 -8.41 13.57
N ASP A 377 17.15 -7.87 12.36
CA ASP A 377 16.93 -8.64 11.13
C ASP A 377 18.18 -9.40 10.61
N GLY A 378 19.26 -9.42 11.40
CA GLY A 378 20.52 -10.07 11.07
C GLY A 378 21.48 -9.21 10.24
N ARG A 379 21.07 -8.00 9.84
CA ARG A 379 21.87 -7.03 9.05
C ARG A 379 22.06 -5.71 9.76
N GLY A 380 21.28 -5.44 10.80
CA GLY A 380 21.37 -4.26 11.63
C GLY A 380 22.29 -4.43 12.82
N THR A 381 22.51 -3.33 13.53
CA THR A 381 23.21 -3.35 14.83
C THR A 381 22.17 -3.54 15.93
N TYR A 382 22.27 -4.65 16.65
CA TYR A 382 21.37 -4.93 17.79
C TYR A 382 21.42 -3.79 18.81
N ARG A 383 20.23 -3.35 19.25
CA ARG A 383 20.06 -2.38 20.33
C ARG A 383 19.36 -3.03 21.51
N ALA A 384 19.85 -2.76 22.72
CA ALA A 384 19.24 -3.28 23.96
C ALA A 384 17.76 -2.87 24.02
N GLY A 385 16.88 -3.81 24.41
CA GLY A 385 15.44 -3.62 24.46
C GLY A 385 14.70 -3.96 23.16
N GLY A 386 15.39 -4.52 22.15
CA GLY A 386 14.75 -4.95 20.90
C GLY A 386 14.50 -3.81 19.92
N ASP A 387 13.70 -4.12 18.89
CA ASP A 387 13.23 -3.13 17.95
C ASP A 387 12.10 -2.27 18.52
N ARG A 388 11.84 -1.13 17.89
CA ARG A 388 11.03 -0.04 18.45
C ARG A 388 10.01 0.48 17.46
N VAL A 389 8.97 1.09 18.02
CA VAL A 389 8.12 2.06 17.34
C VAL A 389 8.50 3.45 17.82
N TYR A 390 8.71 4.35 16.89
CA TYR A 390 8.89 5.78 17.11
C TYR A 390 7.77 6.56 16.46
N ARG A 391 7.63 7.85 16.86
CA ARG A 391 6.77 8.80 16.18
C ARG A 391 7.45 10.15 16.02
N ILE A 392 7.08 10.87 14.98
CA ILE A 392 7.43 12.27 14.75
C ILE A 392 6.26 13.11 15.20
N VAL A 393 6.49 14.02 16.12
CA VAL A 393 5.48 14.90 16.72
C VAL A 393 5.81 16.36 16.46
N PRO A 394 4.78 17.23 16.31
CA PRO A 394 4.99 18.66 16.11
C PRO A 394 5.59 19.33 17.35
N VAL A 395 6.37 20.39 17.10
CA VAL A 395 6.82 21.35 18.10
C VAL A 395 6.22 22.71 17.74
N TYR A 396 5.61 23.35 18.71
CA TYR A 396 4.99 24.67 18.60
C TYR A 396 5.86 25.68 19.36
N GLU A 397 6.18 26.82 18.75
CA GLU A 397 6.84 27.96 19.40
C GLU A 397 5.85 28.98 19.89
#